data_bd83bf5b64fc1bdc5396de55f8ff71b1
#
_entry.id   bd83bf5b64fc1bdc5396de55f8ff71b1
#
_cell.length_a   1.000
_cell.length_b   1.000
_cell.length_c   1.000
_cell.angle_alpha   90.00
_cell.angle_beta   90.00
_cell.angle_gamma   90.00
#
_symmetry.space_group_name_H-M   'P 1'
#
loop_
_entity.id
_entity.type
_entity.pdbx_description
1 polymer ?
#
loop_
_entity_poly.entity_id
_entity_poly.type
_entity_poly.pdbx_seq_one_letter_code
_entity_poly.pdbx_strand_id
1 'polypeptide(L)'
;MKFLQDIAQGKTAADIKTGKRGRAIIRGGKGAATCTVGLLGGIFAYAVDCGIIDMSPVIGVKRFADKKGNRYLSQQELVALGEALRQAESENENPSALAILKLLIFTGARKGEIEQLTWQEVDFASGYLKLADSKTGQKAIPLNAGALQILHDQQRIESNDHVFPAYRGNGFYEGAPKVWKRIRMQAGLADVRLHDLRHSFAIIAVSGGASLPIIGALLGHAHSATTQRYAHLSDDPLRAASDAVGRQIATSLNPTNKQDNVKKLFGDNKR
;
A
#
# COMPACT_ATOMS: atom_id res chain seq x y z
N MET A 1 -5.99 -4.79 34.28
CA MET A 1 -6.70 -3.71 33.51
C MET A 1 -6.17 -2.31 33.76
N LYS A 2 -5.71 -1.96 34.96
CA LYS A 2 -5.20 -0.61 35.30
C LYS A 2 -4.07 -0.14 34.36
N PHE A 3 -3.03 -0.96 34.12
CA PHE A 3 -1.89 -0.63 33.26
C PHE A 3 -2.30 -0.25 31.82
N LEU A 4 -3.22 -1.00 31.19
CA LEU A 4 -3.76 -0.69 29.87
C LEU A 4 -4.44 0.70 29.85
N GLN A 5 -5.20 1.02 30.90
CA GLN A 5 -5.88 2.31 31.05
C GLN A 5 -4.89 3.45 31.28
N ASP A 6 -3.89 3.25 32.11
CA ASP A 6 -2.87 4.25 32.42
C ASP A 6 -2.05 4.62 31.16
N ILE A 7 -1.69 3.64 30.32
CA ILE A 7 -1.08 3.93 29.00
C ILE A 7 -2.04 4.68 28.10
N ALA A 8 -3.31 4.24 28.01
CA ALA A 8 -4.29 4.88 27.14
C ALA A 8 -4.57 6.35 27.54
N GLN A 9 -4.52 6.67 28.82
CA GLN A 9 -4.68 8.02 29.37
C GLN A 9 -3.40 8.87 29.32
N GLY A 10 -2.28 8.30 28.88
CA GLY A 10 -0.99 9.01 28.82
C GLY A 10 -0.28 9.15 30.16
N LYS A 11 -0.70 8.44 31.23
CA LYS A 11 -0.02 8.48 32.54
C LYS A 11 1.41 7.94 32.50
N THR A 12 1.71 7.12 31.49
CA THR A 12 3.05 6.59 31.21
C THR A 12 3.79 7.43 30.14
N ALA A 13 3.27 8.62 29.82
CA ALA A 13 3.93 9.52 28.87
C ALA A 13 5.30 9.95 29.41
N ALA A 14 6.28 9.93 28.52
CA ALA A 14 7.64 10.32 28.87
C ALA A 14 8.33 10.93 27.65
N ASP A 15 9.26 11.83 27.90
CA ASP A 15 10.14 12.44 26.92
C ASP A 15 11.56 12.32 27.44
N ILE A 16 12.28 11.34 26.91
CA ILE A 16 13.57 10.90 27.45
C ILE A 16 14.66 11.11 26.41
N LYS A 17 15.73 11.80 26.81
CA LYS A 17 16.94 11.91 26.01
C LYS A 17 17.71 10.58 26.10
N THR A 18 17.79 9.82 25.00
CA THR A 18 18.39 8.47 24.98
C THR A 18 19.87 8.47 24.58
N GLY A 19 20.41 9.61 24.13
CA GLY A 19 21.82 9.76 23.75
C GLY A 19 22.11 11.14 23.15
N LYS A 20 23.31 11.32 22.59
CA LYS A 20 23.80 12.64 22.08
C LYS A 20 22.86 13.26 21.03
N ARG A 21 22.15 12.41 20.23
CA ARG A 21 21.15 12.81 19.22
C ARG A 21 19.85 12.02 19.32
N GLY A 22 19.70 11.16 20.33
CA GLY A 22 18.55 10.29 20.51
C GLY A 22 17.54 10.91 21.49
N ARG A 23 16.24 10.78 21.16
CA ARG A 23 15.12 11.20 21.98
C ARG A 23 13.97 10.22 21.83
N ALA A 24 13.50 9.66 22.93
CA ALA A 24 12.32 8.79 22.97
C ALA A 24 11.12 9.59 23.49
N ILE A 25 10.10 9.73 22.67
CA ILE A 25 8.86 10.44 23.03
C ILE A 25 7.73 9.42 23.10
N ILE A 26 7.24 9.19 24.31
CA ILE A 26 6.12 8.28 24.60
C ILE A 26 4.91 9.16 24.92
N ARG A 27 3.85 9.05 24.11
CA ARG A 27 2.65 9.88 24.24
C ARG A 27 1.46 9.16 24.86
N GLY A 28 1.52 7.82 24.91
CA GLY A 28 0.37 6.99 25.29
C GLY A 28 -0.70 6.89 24.20
N GLY A 29 -1.95 6.69 24.62
CA GLY A 29 -3.09 6.53 23.73
C GLY A 29 -3.54 5.06 23.55
N LYS A 30 -4.77 4.85 23.04
CA LYS A 30 -5.37 3.52 22.89
C LYS A 30 -4.54 2.57 22.01
N GLY A 31 -3.96 3.06 20.92
CA GLY A 31 -3.09 2.27 20.04
C GLY A 31 -1.82 1.81 20.76
N ALA A 32 -1.11 2.72 21.46
CA ALA A 32 0.06 2.39 22.25
C ALA A 32 -0.27 1.34 23.31
N ALA A 33 -1.37 1.52 24.04
CA ALA A 33 -1.84 0.59 25.05
C ALA A 33 -2.10 -0.82 24.48
N THR A 34 -2.78 -0.90 23.32
CA THR A 34 -3.05 -2.17 22.64
C THR A 34 -1.77 -2.87 22.18
N CYS A 35 -0.81 -2.12 21.60
CA CYS A 35 0.48 -2.66 21.18
C CYS A 35 1.31 -3.14 22.36
N THR A 36 1.38 -2.36 23.45
CA THR A 36 2.14 -2.74 24.65
C THR A 36 1.60 -4.01 25.29
N VAL A 37 0.27 -4.12 25.46
CA VAL A 37 -0.33 -5.36 26.00
C VAL A 37 -0.15 -6.53 25.05
N GLY A 38 -0.17 -6.29 23.72
CA GLY A 38 0.15 -7.32 22.73
C GLY A 38 1.56 -7.86 22.84
N LEU A 39 2.55 -6.97 23.01
CA LEU A 39 3.95 -7.34 23.25
C LEU A 39 4.13 -8.12 24.56
N LEU A 40 3.54 -7.62 25.64
CA LEU A 40 3.55 -8.32 26.93
C LEU A 40 2.91 -9.71 26.82
N GLY A 41 1.85 -9.85 26.02
CA GLY A 41 1.24 -11.15 25.74
C GLY A 41 2.23 -12.15 25.15
N GLY A 42 3.04 -11.74 24.18
CA GLY A 42 4.10 -12.58 23.61
C GLY A 42 5.21 -12.93 24.63
N ILE A 43 5.66 -11.93 25.40
CA ILE A 43 6.69 -12.14 26.43
C ILE A 43 6.21 -13.14 27.50
N PHE A 44 5.00 -12.96 28.00
CA PHE A 44 4.46 -13.86 29.03
C PHE A 44 4.08 -15.24 28.48
N ALA A 45 3.67 -15.36 27.21
CA ALA A 45 3.50 -16.67 26.59
C ALA A 45 4.84 -17.43 26.55
N TYR A 46 5.92 -16.77 26.14
CA TYR A 46 7.26 -17.35 26.16
C TYR A 46 7.71 -17.74 27.59
N ALA A 47 7.40 -16.91 28.59
CA ALA A 47 7.73 -17.23 29.99
C ALA A 47 6.97 -18.48 30.51
N VAL A 48 5.72 -18.68 30.05
CA VAL A 48 4.96 -19.91 30.34
C VAL A 48 5.60 -21.10 29.64
N ASP A 49 5.95 -20.97 28.35
CA ASP A 49 6.58 -22.03 27.56
C ASP A 49 7.95 -22.46 28.18
N CYS A 50 8.66 -21.52 28.80
CA CYS A 50 9.92 -21.78 29.53
C CYS A 50 9.71 -22.29 30.96
N GLY A 51 8.47 -22.43 31.44
CA GLY A 51 8.21 -22.86 32.84
C GLY A 51 8.56 -21.83 33.91
N ILE A 52 8.74 -20.54 33.52
CA ILE A 52 9.10 -19.46 34.47
C ILE A 52 7.89 -19.00 35.27
N ILE A 53 6.70 -19.04 34.66
CA ILE A 53 5.40 -18.73 35.25
C ILE A 53 4.37 -19.75 34.78
N ASP A 54 3.37 -20.06 35.62
CA ASP A 54 2.33 -21.04 35.28
C ASP A 54 1.29 -20.46 34.36
N MET A 55 1.03 -19.17 34.43
CA MET A 55 -0.03 -18.50 33.63
C MET A 55 0.34 -17.07 33.29
N SER A 56 -0.01 -16.66 32.04
CA SER A 56 0.23 -15.29 31.59
C SER A 56 -0.70 -14.30 32.32
N PRO A 57 -0.19 -13.23 32.96
CA PRO A 57 -1.00 -12.22 33.66
C PRO A 57 -1.84 -11.33 32.75
N VAL A 58 -1.65 -11.42 31.43
CA VAL A 58 -2.43 -10.66 30.45
C VAL A 58 -3.55 -11.48 29.76
N ILE A 59 -3.75 -12.74 30.18
CA ILE A 59 -4.87 -13.54 29.73
C ILE A 59 -6.20 -12.82 30.12
N GLY A 60 -7.12 -12.77 29.17
CA GLY A 60 -8.44 -12.14 29.35
C GLY A 60 -8.44 -10.60 29.33
N VAL A 61 -7.30 -9.94 29.14
CA VAL A 61 -7.25 -8.49 28.99
C VAL A 61 -7.83 -8.08 27.64
N LYS A 62 -9.04 -7.48 27.63
CA LYS A 62 -9.68 -6.93 26.42
C LYS A 62 -8.90 -5.68 25.98
N ARG A 63 -8.30 -5.77 24.82
CA ARG A 63 -7.60 -4.63 24.15
C ARG A 63 -8.61 -3.69 23.52
N PHE A 64 -8.23 -2.44 23.31
CA PHE A 64 -9.06 -1.50 22.56
C PHE A 64 -9.22 -1.98 21.12
N ALA A 65 -10.44 -1.83 20.59
CA ALA A 65 -10.70 -2.15 19.19
C ALA A 65 -9.93 -1.20 18.28
N ASP A 66 -9.28 -1.77 17.26
CA ASP A 66 -8.63 -0.99 16.22
C ASP A 66 -9.68 -0.33 15.34
N LYS A 67 -9.60 0.99 15.19
CA LYS A 67 -10.35 1.69 14.16
C LYS A 67 -9.66 1.41 12.82
N LYS A 68 -10.18 0.44 12.07
CA LYS A 68 -9.71 0.19 10.70
C LYS A 68 -9.94 1.44 9.87
N GLY A 69 -8.88 2.11 9.47
CA GLY A 69 -8.97 3.22 8.53
C GLY A 69 -9.37 2.68 7.14
N ASN A 70 -10.43 3.21 6.57
CA ASN A 70 -10.91 2.88 5.22
C ASN A 70 -10.69 4.06 4.27
N ARG A 71 -9.66 4.87 4.51
CA ARG A 71 -9.32 6.02 3.67
C ARG A 71 -8.67 5.56 2.37
N TYR A 72 -9.20 6.01 1.26
CA TYR A 72 -8.65 5.85 -0.08
C TYR A 72 -8.89 7.12 -0.89
N LEU A 73 -8.19 7.29 -2.00
CA LEU A 73 -8.28 8.45 -2.87
C LEU A 73 -9.41 8.28 -3.88
N SER A 74 -10.25 9.29 -4.01
CA SER A 74 -11.19 9.42 -5.12
C SER A 74 -10.45 9.75 -6.42
N GLN A 75 -11.16 9.68 -7.56
CA GLN A 75 -10.59 10.08 -8.86
C GLN A 75 -10.12 11.54 -8.86
N GLN A 76 -10.88 12.44 -8.26
CA GLN A 76 -10.52 13.86 -8.15
C GLN A 76 -9.29 14.08 -7.27
N GLU A 77 -9.17 13.35 -6.17
CA GLU A 77 -8.01 13.40 -5.29
C GLU A 77 -6.75 12.81 -5.95
N LEU A 78 -6.89 11.80 -6.80
CA LEU A 78 -5.79 11.28 -7.61
C LEU A 78 -5.30 12.32 -8.63
N VAL A 79 -6.20 13.07 -9.25
CA VAL A 79 -5.84 14.18 -10.15
C VAL A 79 -5.07 15.25 -9.38
N ALA A 80 -5.60 15.70 -8.24
CA ALA A 80 -4.94 16.71 -7.40
C ALA A 80 -3.56 16.25 -6.90
N LEU A 81 -3.43 14.96 -6.54
CA LEU A 81 -2.15 14.36 -6.18
C LEU A 81 -1.18 14.36 -7.37
N GLY A 82 -1.65 14.04 -8.57
CA GLY A 82 -0.84 14.08 -9.79
C GLY A 82 -0.33 15.48 -10.10
N GLU A 83 -1.14 16.51 -9.91
CA GLU A 83 -0.74 17.92 -10.07
C GLU A 83 0.31 18.33 -9.04
N ALA A 84 0.11 18.00 -7.76
CA ALA A 84 1.06 18.29 -6.71
C ALA A 84 2.41 17.59 -6.92
N LEU A 85 2.41 16.36 -7.45
CA LEU A 85 3.64 15.64 -7.80
C LEU A 85 4.38 16.33 -8.97
N ARG A 86 3.67 16.76 -10.02
CA ARG A 86 4.29 17.51 -11.15
C ARG A 86 4.85 18.86 -10.71
N GLN A 87 4.13 19.57 -9.84
CA GLN A 87 4.62 20.81 -9.26
C GLN A 87 5.90 20.57 -8.46
N ALA A 88 5.92 19.56 -7.59
CA ALA A 88 7.11 19.20 -6.81
C ALA A 88 8.31 18.85 -7.72
N GLU A 89 8.09 18.21 -8.87
CA GLU A 89 9.15 17.98 -9.88
C GLU A 89 9.69 19.29 -10.44
N SER A 90 8.82 20.23 -10.81
CA SER A 90 9.22 21.53 -11.32
C SER A 90 9.97 22.38 -10.28
N GLU A 91 9.69 22.18 -9.00
CA GLU A 91 10.35 22.83 -7.87
C GLU A 91 11.67 22.13 -7.45
N ASN A 92 12.12 21.14 -8.22
CA ASN A 92 13.31 20.33 -7.94
C ASN A 92 13.27 19.63 -6.58
N GLU A 93 12.10 19.11 -6.19
CA GLU A 93 11.99 18.22 -5.03
C GLU A 93 12.84 16.95 -5.26
N ASN A 94 13.23 16.29 -4.19
CA ASN A 94 14.09 15.11 -4.25
C ASN A 94 13.55 14.03 -5.22
N PRO A 95 14.29 13.67 -6.30
CA PRO A 95 13.79 12.76 -7.33
C PRO A 95 13.54 11.34 -6.81
N SER A 96 14.39 10.83 -5.88
CA SER A 96 14.18 9.52 -5.27
C SER A 96 12.89 9.47 -4.45
N ALA A 97 12.58 10.57 -3.72
CA ALA A 97 11.31 10.65 -2.99
C ALA A 97 10.11 10.61 -3.92
N LEU A 98 10.13 11.38 -5.01
CA LEU A 98 9.05 11.44 -5.99
C LEU A 98 8.86 10.10 -6.70
N ALA A 99 9.96 9.44 -7.09
CA ALA A 99 9.92 8.12 -7.70
C ALA A 99 9.35 7.06 -6.74
N ILE A 100 9.77 7.05 -5.48
CA ILE A 100 9.22 6.17 -4.44
C ILE A 100 7.70 6.40 -4.30
N LEU A 101 7.25 7.65 -4.18
CA LEU A 101 5.83 7.97 -4.03
C LEU A 101 5.02 7.51 -5.25
N LYS A 102 5.51 7.75 -6.46
CA LYS A 102 4.87 7.28 -7.70
C LYS A 102 4.82 5.75 -7.76
N LEU A 103 5.90 5.04 -7.42
CA LEU A 103 5.91 3.58 -7.39
C LEU A 103 4.91 3.02 -6.38
N LEU A 104 4.77 3.63 -5.20
CA LEU A 104 3.75 3.23 -4.22
C LEU A 104 2.32 3.35 -4.78
N ILE A 105 2.04 4.39 -5.57
CA ILE A 105 0.75 4.59 -6.23
C ILE A 105 0.53 3.54 -7.34
N PHE A 106 1.54 3.29 -8.18
CA PHE A 106 1.41 2.40 -9.34
C PHE A 106 1.42 0.91 -8.99
N THR A 107 2.00 0.51 -7.85
CA THR A 107 2.18 -0.91 -7.51
C THR A 107 1.37 -1.35 -6.29
N GLY A 108 0.92 -0.41 -5.45
CA GLY A 108 0.34 -0.74 -4.16
C GLY A 108 1.31 -1.44 -3.20
N ALA A 109 2.61 -1.43 -3.46
CA ALA A 109 3.63 -2.03 -2.61
C ALA A 109 3.68 -1.40 -1.20
N ARG A 110 4.30 -2.08 -0.25
CA ARG A 110 4.58 -1.48 1.06
C ARG A 110 5.74 -0.48 0.95
N LYS A 111 5.70 0.56 1.77
CA LYS A 111 6.74 1.60 1.79
C LYS A 111 8.16 1.01 1.86
N GLY A 112 8.41 0.12 2.80
CA GLY A 112 9.73 -0.50 2.96
C GLY A 112 10.14 -1.38 1.78
N GLU A 113 9.21 -2.00 1.07
CA GLU A 113 9.47 -2.80 -0.13
C GLU A 113 10.02 -1.93 -1.28
N ILE A 114 9.58 -0.68 -1.38
CA ILE A 114 10.06 0.25 -2.41
C ILE A 114 11.30 1.03 -1.94
N GLU A 115 11.35 1.52 -0.69
CA GLU A 115 12.50 2.27 -0.18
C GLU A 115 13.79 1.42 -0.18
N GLN A 116 13.68 0.14 0.17
CA GLN A 116 14.81 -0.80 0.28
C GLN A 116 15.09 -1.55 -1.01
N LEU A 117 14.35 -1.29 -2.09
CA LEU A 117 14.46 -1.99 -3.36
C LEU A 117 15.89 -1.95 -3.90
N THR A 118 16.40 -3.12 -4.28
CA THR A 118 17.70 -3.28 -4.93
C THR A 118 17.54 -3.55 -6.43
N TRP A 119 18.57 -3.27 -7.21
CA TRP A 119 18.57 -3.53 -8.65
C TRP A 119 18.48 -5.01 -8.99
N GLN A 120 18.93 -5.89 -8.10
CA GLN A 120 18.83 -7.35 -8.27
C GLN A 120 17.38 -7.84 -8.19
N GLU A 121 16.53 -7.11 -7.47
CA GLU A 121 15.12 -7.42 -7.33
C GLU A 121 14.25 -6.89 -8.49
N VAL A 122 14.81 -6.06 -9.39
CA VAL A 122 14.09 -5.50 -10.55
C VAL A 122 14.35 -6.36 -11.77
N ASP A 123 13.37 -7.17 -12.15
CA ASP A 123 13.41 -7.97 -13.37
C ASP A 123 12.66 -7.26 -14.49
N PHE A 124 13.38 -6.49 -15.29
CA PHE A 124 12.83 -5.75 -16.44
C PHE A 124 12.34 -6.70 -17.55
N ALA A 125 12.97 -7.87 -17.71
CA ALA A 125 12.63 -8.80 -18.77
C ALA A 125 11.27 -9.45 -18.52
N SER A 126 10.97 -9.84 -17.27
CA SER A 126 9.67 -10.40 -16.90
C SER A 126 8.65 -9.33 -16.48
N GLY A 127 9.07 -8.10 -16.24
CA GLY A 127 8.21 -7.01 -15.74
C GLY A 127 7.76 -7.21 -14.29
N TYR A 128 8.65 -7.70 -13.42
CA TYR A 128 8.34 -7.94 -12.01
C TYR A 128 9.38 -7.38 -11.05
N LEU A 129 8.95 -6.99 -9.85
CA LEU A 129 9.83 -6.92 -8.69
C LEU A 129 9.83 -8.30 -8.01
N LYS A 130 11.01 -8.88 -7.82
CA LYS A 130 11.21 -10.17 -7.16
C LYS A 130 11.83 -9.95 -5.78
N LEU A 131 10.99 -9.67 -4.79
CA LEU A 131 11.42 -9.40 -3.42
C LEU A 131 11.73 -10.73 -2.71
N ALA A 132 13.01 -10.94 -2.38
CA ALA A 132 13.48 -12.16 -1.73
C ALA A 132 13.03 -12.24 -0.27
N ASP A 133 13.03 -11.11 0.45
CA ASP A 133 12.66 -11.00 1.86
C ASP A 133 11.63 -9.87 2.05
N SER A 134 10.35 -10.23 2.05
CA SER A 134 9.29 -9.33 2.45
C SER A 134 8.70 -9.79 3.79
N LYS A 135 8.02 -8.90 4.51
CA LYS A 135 7.34 -9.21 5.78
C LYS A 135 6.45 -10.48 5.72
N THR A 136 6.11 -10.95 4.51
CA THR A 136 5.24 -12.10 4.25
C THR A 136 5.93 -13.21 3.45
N GLY A 137 7.28 -13.22 3.41
CA GLY A 137 8.10 -14.15 2.62
C GLY A 137 8.37 -13.63 1.21
N GLN A 138 8.82 -14.50 0.31
CA GLN A 138 9.08 -14.16 -1.09
C GLN A 138 7.83 -13.60 -1.76
N LYS A 139 7.99 -12.51 -2.54
CA LYS A 139 6.89 -11.82 -3.18
C LYS A 139 7.30 -11.32 -4.56
N ALA A 140 6.43 -11.54 -5.55
CA ALA A 140 6.54 -10.94 -6.87
C ALA A 140 5.47 -9.86 -7.04
N ILE A 141 5.88 -8.66 -7.47
CA ILE A 141 4.97 -7.54 -7.75
C ILE A 141 5.04 -7.25 -9.25
N PRO A 142 3.95 -7.40 -10.01
CA PRO A 142 3.94 -7.05 -11.43
C PRO A 142 4.09 -5.54 -11.60
N LEU A 143 4.91 -5.15 -12.56
CA LEU A 143 5.17 -3.76 -12.91
C LEU A 143 4.32 -3.38 -14.14
N ASN A 144 3.43 -2.43 -13.99
CA ASN A 144 2.76 -1.80 -15.11
C ASN A 144 3.69 -0.82 -15.83
N ALA A 145 3.28 -0.33 -17.01
CA ALA A 145 4.11 0.54 -17.86
C ALA A 145 4.61 1.79 -17.10
N GLY A 146 3.77 2.41 -16.25
CA GLY A 146 4.18 3.58 -15.46
C GLY A 146 5.26 3.25 -14.43
N ALA A 147 5.15 2.11 -13.77
CA ALA A 147 6.16 1.67 -12.80
C ALA A 147 7.49 1.30 -13.49
N LEU A 148 7.43 0.62 -14.64
CA LEU A 148 8.61 0.30 -15.45
C LEU A 148 9.35 1.55 -15.90
N GLN A 149 8.62 2.57 -16.40
CA GLN A 149 9.22 3.84 -16.83
C GLN A 149 9.95 4.53 -15.67
N ILE A 150 9.30 4.62 -14.50
CA ILE A 150 9.91 5.24 -13.31
C ILE A 150 11.22 4.53 -12.93
N LEU A 151 11.25 3.20 -12.98
CA LEU A 151 12.45 2.41 -12.65
C LEU A 151 13.53 2.56 -13.71
N HIS A 152 13.15 2.62 -14.99
CA HIS A 152 14.07 2.81 -16.10
C HIS A 152 14.79 4.17 -16.03
N ASP A 153 14.09 5.21 -15.55
CA ASP A 153 14.62 6.56 -15.42
C ASP A 153 15.55 6.74 -14.21
N GLN A 154 15.67 5.73 -13.32
CA GLN A 154 16.59 5.81 -12.20
C GLN A 154 18.03 5.53 -12.63
N GLN A 155 18.96 6.34 -12.13
CA GLN A 155 20.38 6.12 -12.34
C GLN A 155 20.93 5.03 -11.42
N ARG A 156 21.68 4.08 -11.97
CA ARG A 156 22.44 3.11 -11.19
C ARG A 156 23.73 3.74 -10.68
N ILE A 157 23.97 3.62 -9.39
CA ILE A 157 25.21 4.07 -8.75
C ILE A 157 26.01 2.81 -8.40
N GLU A 158 27.18 2.63 -9.01
CA GLU A 158 28.01 1.43 -8.87
C GLU A 158 28.38 1.09 -7.41
N SER A 159 28.50 2.10 -6.56
CA SER A 159 28.84 1.94 -5.15
C SER A 159 27.64 1.61 -4.25
N ASN A 160 26.42 1.47 -4.78
CA ASN A 160 25.22 1.22 -4.00
C ASN A 160 24.20 0.41 -4.79
N ASP A 161 23.85 -0.77 -4.28
CA ASP A 161 22.92 -1.69 -4.95
C ASP A 161 21.45 -1.24 -4.90
N HIS A 162 21.09 -0.27 -4.06
CA HIS A 162 19.72 0.21 -3.96
C HIS A 162 19.30 1.06 -5.16
N VAL A 163 18.06 0.90 -5.59
CA VAL A 163 17.43 1.74 -6.63
C VAL A 163 17.34 3.21 -6.15
N PHE A 164 17.12 3.38 -4.86
CA PHE A 164 17.04 4.70 -4.20
C PHE A 164 18.12 4.81 -3.13
N PRO A 165 19.36 5.13 -3.50
CA PRO A 165 20.47 5.16 -2.56
C PRO A 165 20.38 6.33 -1.58
N ALA A 166 20.91 6.12 -0.39
CA ALA A 166 21.07 7.19 0.59
C ALA A 166 22.10 8.23 0.11
N TYR A 167 21.97 9.47 0.54
CA TYR A 167 22.97 10.51 0.25
C TYR A 167 24.35 10.24 0.84
N ARG A 168 24.43 9.43 1.88
CA ARG A 168 25.69 9.09 2.56
C ARG A 168 25.64 7.62 3.00
N GLY A 169 26.75 6.92 2.76
CA GLY A 169 26.89 5.49 3.09
C GLY A 169 26.18 4.58 2.09
N ASN A 170 26.12 3.29 2.40
CA ASN A 170 25.64 2.23 1.50
C ASN A 170 24.15 1.86 1.76
N GLY A 171 23.40 2.72 2.44
CA GLY A 171 21.97 2.49 2.72
C GLY A 171 21.05 2.99 1.62
N PHE A 172 19.78 2.96 1.90
CA PHE A 172 18.70 3.44 1.03
C PHE A 172 18.16 4.79 1.50
N TYR A 173 17.40 5.47 0.64
CA TYR A 173 16.79 6.76 0.93
C TYR A 173 15.53 6.63 1.78
N GLU A 174 15.53 7.25 2.97
CA GLU A 174 14.42 7.20 3.95
C GLU A 174 13.57 8.49 4.00
N GLY A 175 13.84 9.45 3.11
CA GLY A 175 13.21 10.79 3.16
C GLY A 175 11.78 10.87 2.61
N ALA A 176 11.28 9.84 1.92
CA ALA A 176 9.98 9.85 1.28
C ALA A 176 8.79 10.24 2.19
N PRO A 177 8.71 9.84 3.48
CA PRO A 177 7.62 10.28 4.36
C PRO A 177 7.61 11.78 4.64
N LYS A 178 8.79 12.43 4.66
CA LYS A 178 8.89 13.87 4.86
C LYS A 178 8.40 14.64 3.63
N VAL A 179 8.76 14.16 2.44
CA VAL A 179 8.31 14.71 1.16
C VAL A 179 6.80 14.49 1.01
N TRP A 180 6.31 13.29 1.32
CA TRP A 180 4.87 12.98 1.32
C TRP A 180 4.06 13.98 2.15
N LYS A 181 4.55 14.35 3.34
CA LYS A 181 3.86 15.32 4.21
C LYS A 181 3.65 16.67 3.50
N ARG A 182 4.59 17.13 2.67
CA ARG A 182 4.46 18.37 1.89
C ARG A 182 3.48 18.20 0.74
N ILE A 183 3.70 17.16 -0.09
CA ILE A 183 2.88 16.90 -1.28
C ILE A 183 1.41 16.70 -0.94
N ARG A 184 1.09 15.91 0.09
CA ARG A 184 -0.30 15.69 0.49
C ARG A 184 -0.99 16.98 0.98
N MET A 185 -0.24 17.90 1.61
CA MET A 185 -0.79 19.20 2.02
C MET A 185 -1.08 20.10 0.81
N GLN A 186 -0.18 20.13 -0.19
CA GLN A 186 -0.39 20.84 -1.44
C GLN A 186 -1.59 20.30 -2.22
N ALA A 187 -1.78 18.97 -2.22
CA ALA A 187 -2.91 18.31 -2.87
C ALA A 187 -4.24 18.40 -2.07
N GLY A 188 -4.28 19.06 -0.90
CA GLY A 188 -5.48 19.09 -0.05
C GLY A 188 -5.80 17.77 0.65
N LEU A 189 -4.83 16.84 0.77
CA LEU A 189 -4.97 15.48 1.27
C LEU A 189 -4.37 15.31 2.69
N ALA A 190 -4.59 16.27 3.57
CA ALA A 190 -3.95 16.32 4.89
C ALA A 190 -4.20 15.09 5.78
N ASP A 191 -5.32 14.42 5.58
CA ASP A 191 -5.75 13.21 6.31
C ASP A 191 -5.21 11.90 5.71
N VAL A 192 -4.66 11.93 4.48
CA VAL A 192 -4.18 10.74 3.77
C VAL A 192 -2.79 10.33 4.26
N ARG A 193 -2.66 9.08 4.68
CA ARG A 193 -1.39 8.47 5.08
C ARG A 193 -0.73 7.80 3.87
N LEU A 194 0.58 7.61 3.91
CA LEU A 194 1.32 6.90 2.86
C LEU A 194 0.73 5.50 2.58
N HIS A 195 0.29 4.79 3.63
CA HIS A 195 -0.32 3.46 3.48
C HIS A 195 -1.70 3.49 2.80
N ASP A 196 -2.38 4.63 2.82
CA ASP A 196 -3.68 4.78 2.16
C ASP A 196 -3.56 4.80 0.63
N LEU A 197 -2.36 5.07 0.08
CA LEU A 197 -2.06 4.88 -1.36
C LEU A 197 -2.23 3.42 -1.79
N ARG A 198 -1.78 2.48 -0.95
CA ARG A 198 -1.98 1.04 -1.18
C ARG A 198 -3.46 0.65 -1.09
N HIS A 199 -4.23 1.27 -0.19
CA HIS A 199 -5.68 1.09 -0.15
C HIS A 199 -6.35 1.61 -1.41
N SER A 200 -5.91 2.77 -1.90
CA SER A 200 -6.39 3.36 -3.15
C SER A 200 -6.12 2.46 -4.35
N PHE A 201 -4.90 1.89 -4.46
CA PHE A 201 -4.57 0.91 -5.49
C PHE A 201 -5.50 -0.30 -5.45
N ALA A 202 -5.77 -0.86 -4.26
CA ALA A 202 -6.68 -1.99 -4.11
C ALA A 202 -8.10 -1.65 -4.58
N ILE A 203 -8.60 -0.47 -4.23
CA ILE A 203 -9.97 -0.03 -4.60
C ILE A 203 -10.08 0.22 -6.10
N ILE A 204 -9.07 0.84 -6.71
CA ILE A 204 -9.02 1.01 -8.17
C ILE A 204 -9.04 -0.36 -8.86
N ALA A 205 -8.31 -1.35 -8.35
CA ALA A 205 -8.33 -2.70 -8.89
C ALA A 205 -9.71 -3.38 -8.74
N VAL A 206 -10.38 -3.21 -7.57
CA VAL A 206 -11.77 -3.68 -7.38
C VAL A 206 -12.71 -3.04 -8.37
N SER A 207 -12.68 -1.71 -8.50
CA SER A 207 -13.53 -0.95 -9.43
C SER A 207 -13.25 -1.30 -10.89
N GLY A 208 -12.03 -1.74 -11.21
CA GLY A 208 -11.64 -2.27 -12.51
C GLY A 208 -12.06 -3.74 -12.73
N GLY A 209 -12.80 -4.35 -11.81
CA GLY A 209 -13.31 -5.73 -11.93
C GLY A 209 -12.33 -6.83 -11.50
N ALA A 210 -11.20 -6.50 -10.91
CA ALA A 210 -10.28 -7.52 -10.40
C ALA A 210 -10.89 -8.28 -9.23
N SER A 211 -10.79 -9.62 -9.24
CA SER A 211 -11.30 -10.46 -8.15
C SER A 211 -10.47 -10.30 -6.87
N LEU A 212 -11.09 -10.54 -5.71
CA LEU A 212 -10.39 -10.44 -4.41
C LEU A 212 -9.12 -11.31 -4.34
N PRO A 213 -9.07 -12.54 -4.86
CA PRO A 213 -7.82 -13.32 -4.93
C PRO A 213 -6.72 -12.62 -5.73
N ILE A 214 -7.05 -12.03 -6.90
CA ILE A 214 -6.10 -11.28 -7.72
C ILE A 214 -5.58 -10.06 -6.96
N ILE A 215 -6.47 -9.30 -6.30
CA ILE A 215 -6.07 -8.15 -5.48
C ILE A 215 -5.18 -8.58 -4.31
N GLY A 216 -5.52 -9.70 -3.67
CA GLY A 216 -4.69 -10.28 -2.61
C GLY A 216 -3.29 -10.63 -3.10
N ALA A 217 -3.19 -11.24 -4.29
CA ALA A 217 -1.90 -11.56 -4.94
C ALA A 217 -1.12 -10.29 -5.30
N LEU A 218 -1.75 -9.29 -5.96
CA LEU A 218 -1.13 -8.01 -6.30
C LEU A 218 -0.54 -7.31 -5.08
N LEU A 219 -1.28 -7.31 -3.97
CA LEU A 219 -0.83 -6.70 -2.73
C LEU A 219 0.15 -7.58 -1.93
N GLY A 220 0.24 -8.87 -2.21
CA GLY A 220 1.02 -9.84 -1.43
C GLY A 220 0.45 -9.99 -0.01
N HIS A 221 -0.86 -10.25 0.10
CA HIS A 221 -1.50 -10.59 1.36
C HIS A 221 -1.33 -12.08 1.64
N ALA A 222 -0.73 -12.43 2.79
CA ALA A 222 -0.60 -13.82 3.22
C ALA A 222 -1.95 -14.47 3.60
N HIS A 223 -2.93 -13.65 3.98
CA HIS A 223 -4.24 -14.11 4.43
C HIS A 223 -5.36 -13.45 3.62
N SER A 224 -6.28 -14.24 3.10
CA SER A 224 -7.45 -13.78 2.34
C SER A 224 -8.32 -12.81 3.14
N ALA A 225 -8.44 -13.00 4.46
CA ALA A 225 -9.16 -12.12 5.37
C ALA A 225 -8.69 -10.65 5.30
N THR A 226 -7.42 -10.40 4.93
CA THR A 226 -6.90 -9.04 4.75
C THR A 226 -7.50 -8.36 3.52
N THR A 227 -7.79 -9.12 2.47
CA THR A 227 -8.39 -8.63 1.22
C THR A 227 -9.90 -8.52 1.30
N GLN A 228 -10.56 -9.33 2.15
CA GLN A 228 -12.01 -9.28 2.40
C GLN A 228 -12.53 -7.89 2.79
N ARG A 229 -11.66 -7.04 3.33
CA ARG A 229 -12.02 -5.65 3.64
C ARG A 229 -12.47 -4.82 2.42
N TYR A 230 -12.16 -5.26 1.21
CA TYR A 230 -12.54 -4.60 -0.04
C TYR A 230 -13.79 -5.21 -0.68
N ALA A 231 -14.32 -6.32 -0.14
CA ALA A 231 -15.46 -7.06 -0.73
C ALA A 231 -16.72 -6.21 -0.88
N HIS A 232 -16.96 -5.29 0.07
CA HIS A 232 -18.16 -4.43 0.07
C HIS A 232 -18.10 -3.30 -0.98
N LEU A 233 -16.96 -3.11 -1.66
CA LEU A 233 -16.77 -2.07 -2.68
C LEU A 233 -16.97 -2.60 -4.11
N SER A 234 -17.23 -3.89 -4.24
CA SER A 234 -17.49 -4.55 -5.51
C SER A 234 -19.01 -4.50 -5.77
N ASP A 235 -19.44 -3.67 -6.71
CA ASP A 235 -20.82 -3.67 -7.19
C ASP A 235 -21.12 -5.01 -7.85
N ASP A 236 -21.89 -5.86 -7.19
CA ASP A 236 -22.35 -7.19 -7.61
C ASP A 236 -21.42 -7.91 -8.63
N PRO A 237 -20.25 -8.44 -8.16
CA PRO A 237 -19.28 -9.06 -9.07
C PRO A 237 -19.83 -10.31 -9.74
N LEU A 238 -20.85 -10.94 -9.16
CA LEU A 238 -21.54 -12.09 -9.75
C LEU A 238 -22.34 -11.65 -10.98
N ARG A 239 -23.03 -10.54 -10.89
CA ARG A 239 -23.82 -10.00 -11.99
C ARG A 239 -22.91 -9.55 -13.13
N ALA A 240 -21.86 -8.78 -12.83
CA ALA A 240 -20.88 -8.34 -13.83
C ALA A 240 -20.20 -9.52 -14.53
N ALA A 241 -19.82 -10.55 -13.80
CA ALA A 241 -19.23 -11.77 -14.36
C ALA A 241 -20.25 -12.53 -15.23
N SER A 242 -21.50 -12.67 -14.76
CA SER A 242 -22.60 -13.31 -15.54
C SER A 242 -22.86 -12.56 -16.85
N ASP A 243 -22.92 -11.22 -16.81
CA ASP A 243 -23.14 -10.40 -18.00
C ASP A 243 -21.94 -10.48 -18.97
N ALA A 244 -20.71 -10.56 -18.46
CA ALA A 244 -19.52 -10.76 -19.30
C ALA A 244 -19.54 -12.11 -20.03
N VAL A 245 -19.82 -13.18 -19.29
CA VAL A 245 -19.98 -14.53 -19.85
C VAL A 245 -21.13 -14.55 -20.86
N GLY A 246 -22.30 -13.97 -20.51
CA GLY A 246 -23.45 -13.90 -21.38
C GLY A 246 -23.13 -13.16 -22.71
N ARG A 247 -22.43 -12.03 -22.67
CA ARG A 247 -21.96 -11.33 -23.89
C ARG A 247 -21.04 -12.18 -24.74
N GLN A 248 -20.09 -12.88 -24.13
CA GLN A 248 -19.16 -13.73 -24.86
C GLN A 248 -19.87 -14.91 -25.54
N ILE A 249 -20.81 -15.55 -24.85
CA ILE A 249 -21.65 -16.62 -25.39
C ILE A 249 -22.51 -16.09 -26.53
N ALA A 250 -23.18 -14.96 -26.34
CA ALA A 250 -24.03 -14.34 -27.37
C ALA A 250 -23.24 -14.00 -28.63
N THR A 251 -22.03 -13.47 -28.48
CA THR A 251 -21.13 -13.19 -29.62
C THR A 251 -20.71 -14.49 -30.35
N SER A 252 -20.49 -15.56 -29.60
CA SER A 252 -20.10 -16.85 -30.18
C SER A 252 -21.26 -17.57 -30.87
N LEU A 253 -22.48 -17.45 -30.33
CA LEU A 253 -23.67 -18.07 -30.91
C LEU A 253 -24.19 -17.29 -32.12
N ASN A 254 -23.91 -15.98 -32.22
CA ASN A 254 -24.31 -15.13 -33.35
C ASN A 254 -23.09 -14.51 -34.01
N PRO A 255 -22.27 -15.25 -34.75
CA PRO A 255 -21.06 -14.72 -35.39
C PRO A 255 -21.32 -13.74 -36.55
N THR A 256 -22.56 -13.61 -37.00
CA THR A 256 -22.97 -12.69 -38.06
C THR A 256 -23.39 -11.32 -37.55
N ASN A 257 -22.71 -10.29 -38.05
CA ASN A 257 -23.05 -8.84 -38.02
C ASN A 257 -22.14 -7.94 -37.21
N LYS A 258 -20.81 -8.00 -37.44
CA LYS A 258 -19.99 -6.81 -37.19
C LYS A 258 -19.89 -5.85 -38.40
N GLN A 259 -20.31 -6.23 -39.58
CA GLN A 259 -20.21 -5.36 -40.81
C GLN A 259 -21.49 -4.67 -41.22
N ASP A 260 -22.67 -5.18 -40.89
CA ASP A 260 -23.94 -4.60 -41.37
C ASP A 260 -24.54 -3.49 -40.49
N ASN A 261 -24.24 -3.48 -39.19
CA ASN A 261 -24.78 -2.45 -38.28
C ASN A 261 -24.08 -1.08 -38.40
N VAL A 262 -22.84 -1.02 -38.90
CA VAL A 262 -22.16 0.25 -39.15
C VAL A 262 -22.65 0.94 -40.41
N LYS A 263 -23.08 0.19 -41.44
CA LYS A 263 -23.67 0.75 -42.67
C LYS A 263 -25.10 1.27 -42.49
N LYS A 264 -25.88 0.70 -41.55
CA LYS A 264 -27.26 1.18 -41.30
C LYS A 264 -27.32 2.46 -40.46
N LEU A 265 -26.28 2.76 -39.68
CA LEU A 265 -26.24 3.98 -38.84
C LEU A 265 -25.68 5.21 -39.59
N PHE A 266 -25.04 5.03 -40.76
CA PHE A 266 -24.43 6.13 -41.53
C PHE A 266 -24.85 6.18 -43.00
N GLY A 267 -25.82 5.36 -43.42
CA GLY A 267 -26.37 5.38 -44.77
C GLY A 267 -27.78 5.96 -44.79
N ASP A 268 -27.89 7.13 -45.31
CA ASP A 268 -29.02 7.91 -45.84
C ASP A 268 -29.18 9.29 -45.19
N ASN A 269 -28.25 10.16 -45.55
CA ASN A 269 -28.54 11.58 -45.64
C ASN A 269 -27.97 12.11 -46.95
N LYS A 270 -28.64 11.77 -48.05
CA LYS A 270 -28.58 12.49 -49.33
C LYS A 270 -29.99 12.60 -49.89
N ARG A 271 -30.62 13.69 -49.56
CA ARG A 271 -31.51 14.50 -50.46
C ARG A 271 -31.75 15.84 -49.82
#